data_d846e19463e17eb7fc4db8b9dea8e25e
#
_entry.id   d846e19463e17eb7fc4db8b9dea8e25e
#
_cell.length_a   1.000
_cell.length_b   1.000
_cell.length_c   1.000
_cell.angle_alpha   90.00
_cell.angle_beta   90.00
_cell.angle_gamma   90.00
#
_symmetry.space_group_name_H-M   'P 1'
#
loop_
_entity.id
_entity.type
_entity.pdbx_description
1 polymer ?
#
loop_
_entity_poly.entity_id
_entity_poly.type
_entity_poly.pdbx_seq_one_letter_code
_entity_poly.pdbx_strand_id
1 'polypeptide(L)'
;MTNVLLVCHANTCRSVMAHVLLEKMLVARGTNGAVRVRSGGIANHARDGMIPSLDARIVLREEDIHLAEHAFASTDLRRHRDIVAEAHLIVTMTAQQKETIAAYEEAQGRPILTLHELAGEAGDVDDPFGQGEDRYRATKDEIKRCLELGVDRMLALLHERKETSR
;
A
#
# COMPACT_ATOMS: atom_id res chain seq x y z
N MET A 1 -8.88 12.43 -10.23
CA MET A 1 -7.81 12.02 -9.31
C MET A 1 -7.39 10.59 -9.63
N THR A 2 -6.11 10.31 -9.60
CA THR A 2 -5.58 8.99 -9.93
C THR A 2 -5.37 8.18 -8.66
N ASN A 3 -5.81 6.92 -8.64
CA ASN A 3 -5.78 6.08 -7.44
C ASN A 3 -4.67 5.05 -7.49
N VAL A 4 -3.85 4.99 -6.44
CA VAL A 4 -2.94 3.87 -6.18
C VAL A 4 -3.48 3.06 -4.99
N LEU A 5 -3.55 1.74 -5.17
CA LEU A 5 -4.06 0.83 -4.14
C LEU A 5 -2.93 -0.04 -3.60
N LEU A 6 -2.70 0.04 -2.31
CA LEU A 6 -1.68 -0.75 -1.60
C LEU A 6 -2.36 -1.93 -0.90
N VAL A 7 -1.84 -3.13 -1.11
CA VAL A 7 -2.50 -4.38 -0.69
C VAL A 7 -1.58 -5.23 0.18
N CYS A 8 -2.10 -5.71 1.30
CA CYS A 8 -1.47 -6.75 2.10
C CYS A 8 -2.53 -7.75 2.60
N HIS A 9 -2.24 -8.55 3.63
CA HIS A 9 -3.19 -9.54 4.15
C HIS A 9 -4.36 -8.89 4.90
N ALA A 10 -4.09 -8.15 5.98
CA ALA A 10 -5.12 -7.67 6.90
C ALA A 10 -5.35 -6.15 6.85
N ASN A 11 -4.46 -5.39 6.23
CA ASN A 11 -4.48 -3.91 6.21
C ASN A 11 -4.36 -3.32 7.63
N THR A 12 -3.49 -3.92 8.44
CA THR A 12 -3.21 -3.44 9.81
C THR A 12 -1.74 -3.11 10.06
N CYS A 13 -0.82 -3.55 9.19
CA CYS A 13 0.61 -3.24 9.36
C CYS A 13 1.32 -2.84 8.07
N ARG A 14 1.66 -3.77 7.16
CA ARG A 14 2.48 -3.45 5.96
C ARG A 14 1.85 -2.40 5.06
N SER A 15 0.61 -2.59 4.65
CA SER A 15 -0.06 -1.63 3.77
C SER A 15 -0.41 -0.33 4.48
N VAL A 16 -0.60 -0.34 5.80
CA VAL A 16 -0.78 0.89 6.60
C VAL A 16 0.50 1.72 6.57
N MET A 17 1.65 1.09 6.85
CA MET A 17 2.94 1.79 6.83
C MET A 17 3.24 2.34 5.44
N ALA A 18 3.03 1.53 4.40
CA ALA A 18 3.21 1.98 3.02
C ALA A 18 2.28 3.14 2.66
N HIS A 19 1.01 3.08 3.08
CA HIS A 19 0.00 4.10 2.81
C HIS A 19 0.43 5.47 3.34
N VAL A 20 0.73 5.54 4.64
CA VAL A 20 1.06 6.82 5.28
C VAL A 20 2.45 7.34 4.88
N LEU A 21 3.41 6.45 4.65
CA LEU A 21 4.73 6.84 4.12
C LEU A 21 4.60 7.43 2.72
N LEU A 22 3.82 6.80 1.86
CA LEU A 22 3.59 7.28 0.50
C LEU A 22 2.86 8.62 0.50
N GLU A 23 1.83 8.77 1.31
CA GLU A 23 1.12 10.06 1.45
C GLU A 23 2.08 11.18 1.81
N LYS A 24 2.97 10.93 2.77
CA LYS A 24 3.97 11.91 3.17
C LYS A 24 4.92 12.28 2.03
N MET A 25 5.36 11.28 1.26
CA MET A 25 6.22 11.51 0.08
C MET A 25 5.52 12.34 -0.99
N LEU A 26 4.24 12.07 -1.23
CA LEU A 26 3.45 12.80 -2.23
C LEU A 26 3.22 14.25 -1.82
N VAL A 27 3.00 14.51 -0.54
CA VAL A 27 2.91 15.89 0.00
C VAL A 27 4.22 16.62 -0.25
N ALA A 28 5.36 16.00 0.06
CA ALA A 28 6.67 16.60 -0.14
C ALA A 28 6.96 16.91 -1.62
N ARG A 29 6.36 16.17 -2.54
CA ARG A 29 6.49 16.36 -3.99
C ARG A 29 5.42 17.30 -4.58
N GLY A 30 4.46 17.74 -3.78
CA GLY A 30 3.35 18.58 -4.24
C GLY A 30 2.35 17.84 -5.13
N THR A 31 2.30 16.50 -5.07
CA THR A 31 1.45 15.67 -5.93
C THR A 31 0.23 15.08 -5.20
N ASN A 32 0.08 15.36 -3.91
CA ASN A 32 -1.00 14.82 -3.09
C ASN A 32 -2.41 15.23 -3.55
N GLY A 33 -2.54 16.31 -4.31
CA GLY A 33 -3.82 16.73 -4.91
C GLY A 33 -4.18 15.96 -6.18
N ALA A 34 -3.23 15.29 -6.81
CA ALA A 34 -3.42 14.56 -8.08
C ALA A 34 -3.49 13.04 -7.87
N VAL A 35 -2.90 12.52 -6.80
CA VAL A 35 -2.82 11.08 -6.52
C VAL A 35 -3.48 10.77 -5.18
N ARG A 36 -4.43 9.85 -5.21
CA ARG A 36 -5.10 9.35 -4.00
C ARG A 36 -4.51 7.99 -3.63
N VAL A 37 -4.02 7.89 -2.40
CA VAL A 37 -3.54 6.62 -1.85
C VAL A 37 -4.69 5.92 -1.14
N ARG A 38 -4.89 4.64 -1.47
CA ARG A 38 -5.84 3.75 -0.79
C ARG A 38 -5.13 2.47 -0.42
N SER A 39 -5.68 1.73 0.53
CA SER A 39 -5.11 0.45 0.94
C SER A 39 -6.19 -0.50 1.43
N GLY A 40 -5.89 -1.80 1.41
CA GLY A 40 -6.81 -2.81 1.87
C GLY A 40 -6.15 -4.17 2.05
N GLY A 41 -6.89 -5.09 2.67
CA GLY A 41 -6.47 -6.46 2.90
C GLY A 41 -7.29 -7.45 2.08
N ILE A 42 -6.68 -8.58 1.71
CA ILE A 42 -7.31 -9.61 0.88
C ILE A 42 -7.32 -11.01 1.51
N ALA A 43 -6.77 -11.16 2.71
CA ALA A 43 -6.76 -12.46 3.40
C ALA A 43 -8.14 -12.81 3.99
N ASN A 44 -8.35 -14.10 4.25
CA ASN A 44 -9.61 -14.57 4.84
C ASN A 44 -9.94 -13.93 6.19
N HIS A 45 -8.90 -13.48 6.93
CA HIS A 45 -9.06 -12.83 8.23
C HIS A 45 -9.12 -11.30 8.14
N ALA A 46 -9.07 -10.73 6.93
CA ALA A 46 -9.24 -9.29 6.77
C ALA A 46 -10.63 -8.84 7.23
N ARG A 47 -10.72 -7.68 7.86
CA ARG A 47 -11.97 -7.11 8.37
C ARG A 47 -11.96 -5.60 8.17
N ASP A 48 -13.14 -5.03 8.00
CA ASP A 48 -13.29 -3.57 8.00
C ASP A 48 -13.18 -3.02 9.42
N GLY A 49 -12.62 -1.84 9.55
CA GLY A 49 -12.67 -1.07 10.79
C GLY A 49 -11.65 -1.45 11.86
N MET A 50 -10.67 -2.28 11.55
CA MET A 50 -9.61 -2.60 12.50
C MET A 50 -8.61 -1.45 12.60
N ILE A 51 -8.13 -1.19 13.82
CA ILE A 51 -7.11 -0.16 14.05
C ILE A 51 -5.73 -0.69 13.62
N PRO A 52 -4.80 0.19 13.23
CA PRO A 52 -3.44 -0.20 12.92
C PRO A 52 -2.76 -0.88 14.11
N SER A 53 -1.86 -1.82 13.84
CA SER A 53 -1.12 -2.48 14.91
C SER A 53 -0.29 -1.45 15.70
N LEU A 54 -0.14 -1.68 17.01
CA LEU A 54 0.60 -0.78 17.88
C LEU A 54 2.06 -0.62 17.43
N ASP A 55 2.71 -1.73 17.08
CA ASP A 55 4.11 -1.70 16.64
C ASP A 55 4.28 -0.88 15.36
N ALA A 56 3.33 -0.97 14.42
CA ALA A 56 3.35 -0.14 13.21
C ALA A 56 3.27 1.35 13.57
N ARG A 57 2.36 1.72 14.48
CA ARG A 57 2.22 3.10 14.93
C ARG A 57 3.47 3.62 15.64
N ILE A 58 4.12 2.77 16.45
CA ILE A 58 5.35 3.12 17.17
C ILE A 58 6.49 3.42 16.20
N VAL A 59 6.76 2.53 15.24
CA VAL A 59 7.89 2.74 14.32
C VAL A 59 7.64 3.87 13.31
N LEU A 60 6.39 4.19 13.01
CA LEU A 60 6.06 5.32 12.15
C LEU A 60 6.41 6.67 12.78
N ARG A 61 6.47 6.76 14.10
CA ARG A 61 6.91 7.97 14.81
C ARG A 61 8.36 8.34 14.49
N GLU A 62 9.18 7.36 14.14
CA GLU A 62 10.57 7.59 13.72
C GLU A 62 10.64 8.33 12.38
N GLU A 63 9.56 8.29 11.61
CA GLU A 63 9.40 9.04 10.36
C GLU A 63 8.57 10.31 10.54
N ASP A 64 8.40 10.74 11.80
CA ASP A 64 7.60 11.90 12.17
C ASP A 64 6.13 11.76 11.72
N ILE A 65 5.62 10.53 11.72
CA ILE A 65 4.22 10.22 11.42
C ILE A 65 3.54 9.78 12.72
N HIS A 66 2.63 10.61 13.21
CA HIS A 66 1.88 10.36 14.46
C HIS A 66 0.48 9.89 14.10
N LEU A 67 0.33 8.59 13.86
CA LEU A 67 -0.94 7.99 13.46
C LEU A 67 -1.76 7.70 14.72
N ALA A 68 -2.81 8.48 14.93
CA ALA A 68 -3.74 8.25 16.03
C ALA A 68 -4.51 6.94 15.83
N GLU A 69 -4.94 6.33 16.92
CA GLU A 69 -5.61 5.01 16.92
C GLU A 69 -6.78 4.95 15.94
N HIS A 70 -7.59 5.99 15.89
CA HIS A 70 -8.79 6.04 15.04
C HIS A 70 -8.61 6.86 13.75
N ALA A 71 -7.38 7.26 13.44
CA ALA A 71 -7.11 8.01 12.21
C ALA A 71 -7.05 7.14 10.97
N PHE A 72 -6.98 5.82 11.12
CA PHE A 72 -6.90 4.85 10.05
C PHE A 72 -7.74 3.63 10.43
N ALA A 73 -8.53 3.14 9.49
CA ALA A 73 -9.31 1.92 9.66
C ALA A 73 -9.05 0.97 8.49
N SER A 74 -8.91 -0.32 8.79
CA SER A 74 -8.67 -1.33 7.77
C SER A 74 -9.87 -1.48 6.84
N THR A 75 -9.61 -1.93 5.62
CA THR A 75 -10.61 -2.22 4.59
C THR A 75 -10.45 -3.66 4.10
N ASP A 76 -11.53 -4.40 4.06
CA ASP A 76 -11.56 -5.74 3.48
C ASP A 76 -11.92 -5.63 1.99
N LEU A 77 -10.95 -5.81 1.11
CA LEU A 77 -11.15 -5.66 -0.33
C LEU A 77 -12.04 -6.74 -0.94
N ARG A 78 -12.25 -7.85 -0.24
CA ARG A 78 -13.19 -8.89 -0.69
C ARG A 78 -14.63 -8.38 -0.64
N ARG A 79 -14.90 -7.42 0.26
CA ARG A 79 -16.22 -6.79 0.44
C ARG A 79 -16.33 -5.44 -0.29
N HIS A 80 -15.22 -4.86 -0.68
CA HIS A 80 -15.15 -3.54 -1.33
C HIS A 80 -14.40 -3.63 -2.65
N ARG A 81 -14.94 -4.44 -3.57
CA ARG A 81 -14.37 -4.67 -4.90
C ARG A 81 -14.32 -3.42 -5.77
N ASP A 82 -15.22 -2.46 -5.50
CA ASP A 82 -15.23 -1.15 -6.16
C ASP A 82 -13.88 -0.42 -6.00
N ILE A 83 -13.23 -0.57 -4.86
CA ILE A 83 -11.91 0.04 -4.60
C ILE A 83 -10.87 -0.54 -5.57
N VAL A 84 -10.93 -1.84 -5.83
CA VAL A 84 -10.05 -2.50 -6.80
C VAL A 84 -10.36 -2.01 -8.22
N ALA A 85 -11.62 -1.91 -8.57
CA ALA A 85 -12.06 -1.44 -9.89
C ALA A 85 -11.64 0.00 -10.18
N GLU A 86 -11.56 0.84 -9.17
CA GLU A 86 -11.18 2.26 -9.27
C GLU A 86 -9.65 2.47 -9.27
N ALA A 87 -8.87 1.43 -8.99
CA ALA A 87 -7.41 1.55 -8.93
C ALA A 87 -6.79 1.74 -10.31
N HIS A 88 -5.88 2.68 -10.44
CA HIS A 88 -5.08 2.88 -11.66
C HIS A 88 -3.76 2.10 -11.60
N LEU A 89 -3.30 1.80 -10.39
CA LEU A 89 -2.14 0.96 -10.11
C LEU A 89 -2.39 0.21 -8.81
N ILE A 90 -2.11 -1.08 -8.79
CA ILE A 90 -2.20 -1.92 -7.60
C ILE A 90 -0.80 -2.36 -7.21
N VAL A 91 -0.43 -2.13 -5.94
CA VAL A 91 0.88 -2.52 -5.41
C VAL A 91 0.66 -3.45 -4.22
N THR A 92 1.18 -4.67 -4.33
CA THR A 92 1.08 -5.69 -3.28
C THR A 92 2.39 -5.82 -2.51
N MET A 93 2.34 -6.35 -1.30
CA MET A 93 3.53 -6.56 -0.49
C MET A 93 4.26 -7.85 -0.87
N THR A 94 3.53 -8.84 -1.39
CA THR A 94 4.10 -10.14 -1.79
C THR A 94 3.60 -10.58 -3.17
N ALA A 95 4.35 -11.50 -3.79
CA ALA A 95 3.97 -12.11 -5.06
C ALA A 95 2.67 -12.92 -4.93
N GLN A 96 2.44 -13.58 -3.80
CA GLN A 96 1.21 -14.33 -3.55
C GLN A 96 0.00 -13.41 -3.52
N GLN A 97 0.10 -12.26 -2.89
CA GLN A 97 -0.98 -11.25 -2.90
C GLN A 97 -1.25 -10.74 -4.31
N LYS A 98 -0.20 -10.56 -5.12
CA LYS A 98 -0.32 -10.18 -6.52
C LYS A 98 -1.13 -11.22 -7.31
N GLU A 99 -0.82 -12.49 -7.15
CA GLU A 99 -1.56 -13.57 -7.80
C GLU A 99 -3.03 -13.60 -7.35
N THR A 100 -3.27 -13.44 -6.06
CA THR A 100 -4.63 -13.47 -5.49
C THR A 100 -5.48 -12.32 -6.05
N ILE A 101 -4.96 -11.09 -6.04
CA ILE A 101 -5.75 -9.95 -6.52
C ILE A 101 -5.88 -9.93 -8.05
N ALA A 102 -4.90 -10.48 -8.76
CA ALA A 102 -4.96 -10.58 -10.22
C ALA A 102 -6.13 -11.47 -10.70
N ALA A 103 -6.60 -12.39 -9.85
CA ALA A 103 -7.75 -13.22 -10.13
C ALA A 103 -9.09 -12.50 -9.97
N TYR A 104 -9.11 -11.32 -9.35
CA TYR A 104 -10.33 -10.53 -9.21
C TYR A 104 -10.75 -9.96 -10.58
N GLU A 105 -12.04 -10.08 -10.90
CA GLU A 105 -12.59 -9.51 -12.14
C GLU A 105 -12.32 -8.00 -12.22
N GLU A 106 -12.47 -7.31 -11.09
CA GLU A 106 -12.29 -5.87 -10.97
C GLU A 106 -10.84 -5.41 -11.20
N ALA A 107 -9.88 -6.33 -11.08
CA ALA A 107 -8.47 -6.04 -11.31
C ALA A 107 -8.04 -6.22 -12.78
N GLN A 108 -8.91 -6.74 -13.64
CA GLN A 108 -8.57 -7.01 -15.03
C GLN A 108 -8.18 -5.73 -15.77
N GLY A 109 -7.06 -5.79 -16.49
CA GLY A 109 -6.52 -4.64 -17.22
C GLY A 109 -5.83 -3.61 -16.36
N ARG A 110 -5.73 -3.81 -15.03
CA ARG A 110 -5.02 -2.93 -14.13
C ARG A 110 -3.56 -3.37 -14.01
N PRO A 111 -2.57 -2.45 -14.03
CA PRO A 111 -1.20 -2.84 -13.72
C PRO A 111 -1.09 -3.24 -12.24
N ILE A 112 -0.46 -4.37 -12.00
CA ILE A 112 -0.26 -4.92 -10.65
C ILE A 112 1.23 -5.21 -10.48
N LEU A 113 1.86 -4.60 -9.49
CA LEU A 113 3.27 -4.80 -9.16
C LEU A 113 3.39 -5.13 -7.68
N THR A 114 4.39 -5.94 -7.32
CA THR A 114 4.80 -5.98 -5.91
C THR A 114 5.57 -4.70 -5.59
N LEU A 115 5.70 -4.38 -4.31
CA LEU A 115 6.45 -3.21 -3.89
C LEU A 115 7.92 -3.29 -4.34
N HIS A 116 8.53 -4.48 -4.24
CA HIS A 116 9.89 -4.69 -4.72
C HIS A 116 10.01 -4.52 -6.25
N GLU A 117 9.04 -5.02 -7.02
CA GLU A 117 9.01 -4.79 -8.47
C GLU A 117 8.92 -3.30 -8.80
N LEU A 118 8.12 -2.56 -8.05
CA LEU A 118 8.03 -1.10 -8.22
C LEU A 118 9.39 -0.43 -7.99
N ALA A 119 10.17 -0.95 -7.06
CA ALA A 119 11.53 -0.47 -6.76
C ALA A 119 12.58 -0.96 -7.76
N GLY A 120 12.21 -1.77 -8.75
CA GLY A 120 13.12 -2.32 -9.74
C GLY A 120 13.85 -3.57 -9.30
N GLU A 121 13.34 -4.27 -8.31
CA GLU A 121 13.94 -5.50 -7.76
C GLU A 121 12.90 -6.61 -7.65
N ALA A 122 13.31 -7.77 -7.15
CA ALA A 122 12.40 -8.89 -6.83
C ALA A 122 12.42 -9.11 -5.32
N GLY A 123 11.34 -9.68 -4.80
CA GLY A 123 11.23 -10.04 -3.39
C GLY A 123 9.89 -9.68 -2.79
N ASP A 124 9.68 -10.16 -1.58
CA ASP A 124 8.49 -9.95 -0.78
C ASP A 124 8.81 -9.13 0.45
N VAL A 125 7.85 -8.32 0.89
CA VAL A 125 7.89 -7.70 2.21
C VAL A 125 7.21 -8.67 3.17
N ASP A 126 8.00 -9.31 4.03
CA ASP A 126 7.50 -10.31 4.98
C ASP A 126 6.64 -9.66 6.06
N ASP A 127 5.67 -10.43 6.58
CA ASP A 127 4.78 -9.97 7.62
C ASP A 127 5.50 -9.90 8.98
N PRO A 128 5.65 -8.71 9.58
CA PRO A 128 6.33 -8.57 10.87
C PRO A 128 5.45 -8.90 12.08
N PHE A 129 4.19 -9.24 11.86
CA PHE A 129 3.22 -9.47 12.93
C PHE A 129 3.73 -10.50 13.95
N GLY A 130 3.68 -10.13 15.24
CA GLY A 130 4.11 -10.99 16.34
C GLY A 130 5.62 -11.13 16.51
N GLN A 131 6.43 -10.41 15.74
CA GLN A 131 7.89 -10.57 15.76
C GLN A 131 8.64 -9.44 16.48
N GLY A 132 7.90 -8.50 17.08
CA GLY A 132 8.47 -7.44 17.90
C GLY A 132 8.78 -6.15 17.15
N GLU A 133 9.07 -5.11 17.92
CA GLU A 133 9.27 -3.75 17.43
C GLU A 133 10.45 -3.62 16.44
N ASP A 134 11.56 -4.31 16.73
CA ASP A 134 12.74 -4.24 15.85
C ASP A 134 12.43 -4.80 14.46
N ARG A 135 11.63 -5.86 14.38
CA ARG A 135 11.20 -6.42 13.09
C ARG A 135 10.28 -5.47 12.35
N TYR A 136 9.36 -4.82 13.06
CA TYR A 136 8.49 -3.78 12.47
C TYR A 136 9.31 -2.61 11.94
N ARG A 137 10.36 -2.22 12.66
CA ARG A 137 11.28 -1.14 12.22
C ARG A 137 12.00 -1.52 10.93
N ALA A 138 12.55 -2.74 10.88
CA ALA A 138 13.22 -3.25 9.69
C ALA A 138 12.25 -3.30 8.49
N THR A 139 11.02 -3.74 8.71
CA THR A 139 9.97 -3.78 7.68
C THR A 139 9.59 -2.37 7.22
N LYS A 140 9.42 -1.42 8.15
CA LYS A 140 9.16 -0.02 7.82
C LYS A 140 10.28 0.57 6.97
N ASP A 141 11.53 0.31 7.34
CA ASP A 141 12.69 0.81 6.59
C ASP A 141 12.75 0.20 5.19
N GLU A 142 12.45 -1.09 5.04
CA GLU A 142 12.35 -1.77 3.75
C GLU A 142 11.27 -1.14 2.86
N ILE A 143 10.08 -0.92 3.41
CA ILE A 143 8.96 -0.31 2.69
C ILE A 143 9.33 1.11 2.26
N LYS A 144 9.89 1.90 3.16
CA LYS A 144 10.32 3.27 2.87
C LYS A 144 11.33 3.30 1.73
N ARG A 145 12.35 2.44 1.79
CA ARG A 145 13.38 2.32 0.74
C ARG A 145 12.75 1.99 -0.62
N CYS A 146 11.87 1.00 -0.66
CA CYS A 146 11.20 0.61 -1.90
C CYS A 146 10.34 1.74 -2.47
N LEU A 147 9.62 2.46 -1.63
CA LEU A 147 8.82 3.61 -2.05
C LEU A 147 9.70 4.74 -2.60
N GLU A 148 10.80 5.05 -1.92
CA GLU A 148 11.75 6.08 -2.38
C GLU A 148 12.34 5.74 -3.75
N LEU A 149 12.70 4.46 -3.97
CA LEU A 149 13.22 4.00 -5.26
C LEU A 149 12.14 3.96 -6.35
N GLY A 150 10.90 3.70 -5.97
CA GLY A 150 9.82 3.43 -6.92
C GLY A 150 8.83 4.57 -7.18
N VAL A 151 8.87 5.66 -6.40
CA VAL A 151 7.84 6.71 -6.48
C VAL A 151 7.81 7.41 -7.84
N ASP A 152 8.96 7.65 -8.47
CA ASP A 152 9.00 8.30 -9.79
C ASP A 152 8.38 7.39 -10.86
N ARG A 153 8.67 6.09 -10.82
CA ARG A 153 8.07 5.10 -11.71
C ARG A 153 6.56 5.02 -11.48
N MET A 154 6.15 5.04 -10.20
CA MET A 154 4.73 5.05 -9.84
C MET A 154 4.01 6.24 -10.47
N LEU A 155 4.56 7.43 -10.32
CA LEU A 155 3.97 8.66 -10.86
C LEU A 155 3.91 8.62 -12.39
N ALA A 156 4.93 8.08 -13.04
CA ALA A 156 4.93 7.90 -14.50
C ALA A 156 3.82 6.94 -14.96
N LEU A 157 3.67 5.79 -14.28
CA LEU A 157 2.62 4.82 -14.58
C LEU A 157 1.23 5.41 -14.38
N LEU A 158 1.01 6.16 -13.31
CA LEU A 158 -0.26 6.81 -13.04
C LEU A 158 -0.59 7.89 -14.08
N HIS A 159 0.42 8.61 -14.56
CA HIS A 159 0.26 9.62 -15.60
C HIS A 159 -0.16 8.98 -16.94
N GLU A 160 0.49 7.90 -17.36
CA GLU A 160 0.15 7.16 -18.57
C GLU A 160 -1.29 6.66 -18.52
N ARG A 161 -1.72 6.10 -17.38
CA ARG A 161 -3.09 5.60 -17.20
C ARG A 161 -4.13 6.73 -17.27
N LYS A 162 -3.80 7.91 -16.80
CA LYS A 162 -4.68 9.08 -16.90
C LYS A 162 -4.89 9.49 -18.36
N GLU A 163 -3.83 9.43 -19.17
CA GLU A 163 -3.92 9.76 -20.61
C GLU A 163 -4.76 8.73 -21.38
N THR A 164 -4.63 7.44 -21.05
CA THR A 164 -5.41 6.38 -21.70
C THR A 164 -6.88 6.35 -21.27
N SER A 165 -7.23 6.97 -20.14
CA SER A 165 -8.61 7.06 -19.64
C SER A 165 -9.41 8.22 -20.27
N ARG A 166 -8.80 9.03 -21.11
CA ARG A 166 -9.43 10.10 -21.86
C ARG A 166 -9.78 9.60 -23.26
#